data_b63c205cb4acedce32a313560903b3c4
#
_entry.id   b63c205cb4acedce32a313560903b3c4
#
_cell.length_a   1.000
_cell.length_b   1.000
_cell.length_c   1.000
_cell.angle_alpha   90.00
_cell.angle_beta   90.00
_cell.angle_gamma   90.00
#
_symmetry.space_group_name_H-M   'P 1'
#
loop_
_entity.id
_entity.type
_entity.pdbx_description
1 polymer ?
#
loop_
_entity_poly.entity_id
_entity_poly.type
_entity_poly.pdbx_seq_one_letter_code
_entity_poly.pdbx_strand_id
1 'polypeptide(L)'
;MGICTKTLRYNLPQNKQGNLSLKLNKIPTYLGYTTSRVNRFYNEDRLSMNLLKLQTTNQEKYDFNNDKKYDLPVLNINIFDGHGGDYVVKELERKLSEEFAKCKPNKEKFFDILKEYKDTFKENYWSSIYKNREKYFDKYIMNCSSKKENLLYNGSRMIFDKRGNLIDKTALLTDIDRLRIYQTFLNLDLDIYKERKEEITSGSTVSSLFLAPLHEDNLDELENKDIFWINNKKLMKLYIAQLGDCKVLICDKEGIAHNLTLAHHPNSNKFENKRLSKKKSKNNKNGNFKDTIDEELISKDSFGEERFLNSYANTRSFGDYRGKSMGLTSEPDLYSYLIGCTKEIPYSETSKLQFGGDECFIVMVTDGISNLMSDQEIVDFVTSTVNLRGNKKATPQFVCDELIKYIMAIGSKQADNATCVVLRLSNWGNWPLIDRTGKTREEKLYMNDEMRE
;
A
#
# COMPACT_ATOMS: atom_id res chain seq x y z
N MET A 1 11.91 -21.13 -6.69
CA MET A 1 12.32 -19.71 -6.59
C MET A 1 11.17 -18.87 -7.08
N GLY A 2 10.76 -17.84 -6.33
CA GLY A 2 9.74 -16.89 -6.78
C GLY A 2 10.23 -16.15 -8.04
N ILE A 3 9.29 -15.82 -8.93
CA ILE A 3 9.59 -15.10 -10.19
C ILE A 3 9.04 -13.69 -10.06
N CYS A 4 9.88 -12.72 -10.41
CA CYS A 4 9.52 -11.31 -10.54
C CYS A 4 9.71 -10.90 -12.00
N THR A 5 8.68 -10.38 -12.65
CA THR A 5 8.76 -9.94 -14.05
C THR A 5 8.08 -8.59 -14.24
N LYS A 6 8.65 -7.76 -15.08
CA LYS A 6 8.09 -6.46 -15.52
C LYS A 6 7.28 -6.57 -16.80
N THR A 7 7.01 -7.78 -17.27
CA THR A 7 6.33 -8.03 -18.55
C THR A 7 5.13 -8.95 -18.38
N LEU A 8 4.08 -8.65 -19.12
CA LEU A 8 2.93 -9.54 -19.32
C LEU A 8 3.17 -10.42 -20.54
N ARG A 9 2.73 -11.67 -20.47
CA ARG A 9 2.67 -12.58 -21.61
C ARG A 9 1.23 -12.68 -22.07
N TYR A 10 0.99 -12.30 -23.31
CA TYR A 10 -0.30 -12.38 -23.96
C TYR A 10 -0.26 -13.47 -25.01
N ASN A 11 -1.11 -14.50 -24.86
CA ASN A 11 -1.29 -15.54 -25.88
C ASN A 11 -2.16 -14.98 -26.99
N LEU A 12 -1.68 -15.03 -28.23
CA LEU A 12 -2.48 -14.62 -29.37
C LEU A 12 -3.65 -15.60 -29.59
N PRO A 13 -4.83 -15.12 -30.08
CA PRO A 13 -5.98 -15.98 -30.37
C PRO A 13 -5.61 -17.15 -31.27
N GLN A 14 -6.36 -18.24 -31.20
CA GLN A 14 -6.08 -19.56 -31.78
C GLN A 14 -5.63 -19.59 -33.25
N ASN A 15 -5.87 -18.56 -34.02
CA ASN A 15 -5.49 -18.48 -35.46
C ASN A 15 -4.10 -17.87 -35.70
N LYS A 16 -3.37 -17.45 -34.66
CA LYS A 16 -2.02 -16.89 -34.76
C LYS A 16 -1.15 -17.52 -33.68
N GLN A 17 -0.21 -18.38 -34.09
CA GLN A 17 0.78 -18.92 -33.17
C GLN A 17 1.77 -17.82 -32.77
N GLY A 18 1.85 -17.54 -31.47
CA GLY A 18 2.81 -16.59 -30.91
C GLY A 18 2.42 -16.05 -29.56
N ASN A 19 3.41 -15.61 -28.78
CA ASN A 19 3.26 -14.94 -27.51
C ASN A 19 3.70 -13.49 -27.67
N LEU A 20 2.85 -12.54 -27.26
CA LEU A 20 3.21 -11.15 -27.16
C LEU A 20 3.68 -10.84 -25.72
N SER A 21 4.88 -10.30 -25.57
CA SER A 21 5.40 -9.84 -24.28
C SER A 21 5.30 -8.31 -24.21
N LEU A 22 4.52 -7.79 -23.27
CA LEU A 22 4.31 -6.36 -23.06
C LEU A 22 4.89 -5.94 -21.72
N LYS A 23 5.66 -4.86 -21.68
CA LYS A 23 6.07 -4.26 -20.41
C LYS A 23 4.85 -3.72 -19.67
N LEU A 24 4.75 -3.94 -18.34
CA LEU A 24 3.65 -3.47 -17.50
C LEU A 24 3.44 -1.95 -17.60
N ASN A 25 4.52 -1.20 -17.67
CA ASN A 25 4.48 0.25 -17.85
C ASN A 25 4.13 0.71 -19.29
N LYS A 26 3.78 -0.20 -20.19
CA LYS A 26 3.40 0.07 -21.59
C LYS A 26 1.99 -0.44 -21.92
N ILE A 27 1.12 -0.56 -20.90
CA ILE A 27 -0.28 -0.98 -21.06
C ILE A 27 -1.25 0.12 -20.60
N PRO A 28 -1.24 1.29 -21.24
CA PRO A 28 -1.94 2.51 -20.79
C PRO A 28 -3.45 2.34 -20.63
N THR A 29 -4.02 1.30 -21.23
CA THR A 29 -5.46 0.97 -21.14
C THR A 29 -5.86 0.37 -19.81
N TYR A 30 -4.93 -0.28 -19.10
CA TYR A 30 -5.22 -0.98 -17.85
C TYR A 30 -4.53 -0.36 -16.65
N LEU A 31 -3.39 0.26 -16.88
CA LEU A 31 -2.55 0.81 -15.84
C LEU A 31 -1.92 2.11 -16.37
N GLY A 32 -2.13 3.19 -15.65
CA GLY A 32 -1.52 4.48 -15.91
C GLY A 32 -0.69 4.95 -14.73
N TYR A 33 0.33 5.73 -14.99
CA TYR A 33 1.13 6.38 -13.96
C TYR A 33 1.78 7.64 -14.48
N THR A 34 1.95 8.61 -13.61
CA THR A 34 2.69 9.83 -13.91
C THR A 34 3.36 10.32 -12.64
N THR A 35 4.58 10.81 -12.77
CA THR A 35 5.36 11.41 -11.70
C THR A 35 5.90 12.76 -12.12
N SER A 36 5.94 13.72 -11.22
CA SER A 36 6.42 15.08 -11.47
C SER A 36 7.15 15.63 -10.26
N ARG A 37 8.21 16.39 -10.50
CA ARG A 37 8.86 17.16 -9.45
C ARG A 37 8.02 18.34 -8.94
N VAL A 38 6.95 18.66 -9.64
CA VAL A 38 6.13 19.86 -9.44
C VAL A 38 7.03 21.10 -9.30
N ASN A 39 7.16 21.68 -8.13
CA ASN A 39 7.99 22.87 -7.90
C ASN A 39 9.32 22.58 -7.15
N ARG A 40 9.62 21.32 -6.88
CA ARG A 40 10.90 20.90 -6.29
C ARG A 40 12.04 20.91 -7.32
N PHE A 41 13.29 21.01 -6.87
CA PHE A 41 14.46 20.93 -7.74
C PHE A 41 14.65 19.54 -8.33
N TYR A 42 14.40 18.51 -7.52
CA TYR A 42 14.53 17.09 -7.88
C TYR A 42 13.22 16.37 -7.66
N ASN A 43 13.06 15.25 -8.34
CA ASN A 43 11.98 14.32 -8.08
C ASN A 43 12.54 13.13 -7.32
N GLU A 44 12.22 13.01 -6.05
CA GLU A 44 12.60 11.90 -5.18
C GLU A 44 11.55 10.80 -5.16
N ASP A 45 10.35 11.04 -5.72
CA ASP A 45 9.33 10.00 -5.90
C ASP A 45 9.76 8.94 -6.92
N ARG A 46 9.42 7.69 -6.63
CA ARG A 46 9.63 6.55 -7.54
C ARG A 46 8.43 5.62 -7.51
N LEU A 47 8.40 4.70 -8.47
CA LEU A 47 7.41 3.64 -8.52
C LEU A 47 7.97 2.38 -9.17
N SER A 48 7.42 1.22 -8.81
CA SER A 48 7.73 -0.03 -9.49
C SER A 48 6.47 -0.86 -9.70
N MET A 49 6.44 -1.60 -10.82
CA MET A 49 5.30 -2.43 -11.22
C MET A 49 5.82 -3.77 -11.68
N ASN A 50 5.33 -4.83 -11.06
CA ASN A 50 5.84 -6.17 -11.30
C ASN A 50 4.70 -7.20 -11.23
N LEU A 51 4.85 -8.28 -11.97
CA LEU A 51 4.05 -9.48 -11.82
C LEU A 51 4.90 -10.52 -11.08
N LEU A 52 4.48 -10.87 -9.89
CA LEU A 52 5.18 -11.82 -9.03
C LEU A 52 4.50 -13.18 -9.13
N LYS A 53 5.27 -14.24 -8.88
CA LYS A 53 4.74 -15.55 -8.53
C LYS A 53 5.09 -15.81 -7.07
N LEU A 54 4.08 -15.73 -6.21
CA LEU A 54 4.26 -15.92 -4.79
C LEU A 54 3.66 -17.24 -4.35
N GLN A 55 4.45 -18.02 -3.61
CA GLN A 55 3.98 -19.25 -3.01
C GLN A 55 3.05 -18.91 -1.84
N THR A 56 1.86 -19.48 -1.86
CA THR A 56 0.88 -19.38 -0.77
C THR A 56 0.39 -20.77 -0.37
N THR A 57 -0.38 -20.86 0.70
CA THR A 57 -1.00 -22.10 1.17
C THR A 57 -2.51 -21.93 1.18
N ASN A 58 -3.24 -23.00 0.83
CA ASN A 58 -4.68 -23.04 1.02
C ASN A 58 -5.01 -23.28 2.48
N GLN A 59 -5.62 -22.29 3.13
CA GLN A 59 -6.13 -22.43 4.51
C GLN A 59 -7.51 -23.11 4.58
N GLU A 60 -8.00 -23.71 3.50
CA GLU A 60 -9.38 -24.22 3.42
C GLU A 60 -9.68 -25.42 4.30
N LYS A 61 -8.69 -26.08 4.89
CA LYS A 61 -8.90 -27.14 5.88
C LYS A 61 -7.84 -27.05 6.97
N TYR A 62 -8.25 -27.14 8.23
CA TYR A 62 -7.45 -27.30 9.44
C TYR A 62 -6.63 -28.62 9.46
N ASP A 63 -6.01 -28.98 8.36
CA ASP A 63 -5.17 -30.16 8.24
C ASP A 63 -3.70 -29.72 8.07
N PHE A 64 -3.03 -29.53 9.19
CA PHE A 64 -1.64 -29.09 9.28
C PHE A 64 -0.63 -29.97 8.51
N ASN A 65 -1.05 -31.11 7.99
CA ASN A 65 -0.16 -32.10 7.36
C ASN A 65 -0.28 -32.15 5.82
N ASN A 66 -1.24 -31.46 5.18
CA ASN A 66 -1.51 -31.54 3.74
C ASN A 66 -1.70 -30.20 3.02
N ASP A 67 -1.06 -29.14 3.51
CA ASP A 67 -1.10 -27.82 2.83
C ASP A 67 -0.39 -27.91 1.47
N LYS A 68 -1.17 -28.09 0.40
CA LYS A 68 -0.64 -27.94 -0.96
C LYS A 68 -0.18 -26.50 -1.14
N LYS A 69 1.12 -26.32 -1.32
CA LYS A 69 1.73 -25.04 -1.71
C LYS A 69 1.55 -24.87 -3.20
N TYR A 70 1.07 -23.70 -3.60
CA TYR A 70 0.92 -23.34 -5.00
C TYR A 70 1.42 -21.91 -5.25
N ASP A 71 1.78 -21.62 -6.50
CA ASP A 71 2.25 -20.30 -6.90
C ASP A 71 1.11 -19.49 -7.50
N LEU A 72 0.74 -18.37 -6.85
CA LEU A 72 -0.24 -17.43 -7.41
C LEU A 72 0.45 -16.30 -8.18
N PRO A 73 -0.11 -15.88 -9.32
CA PRO A 73 0.27 -14.62 -9.94
C PRO A 73 -0.25 -13.47 -9.07
N VAL A 74 0.62 -12.52 -8.80
CA VAL A 74 0.32 -11.34 -7.97
C VAL A 74 0.81 -10.10 -8.71
N LEU A 75 -0.12 -9.19 -9.05
CA LEU A 75 0.26 -7.87 -9.50
C LEU A 75 0.75 -7.08 -8.28
N ASN A 76 2.00 -6.64 -8.32
CA ASN A 76 2.60 -5.80 -7.29
C ASN A 76 2.91 -4.41 -7.86
N ILE A 77 2.39 -3.39 -7.20
CA ILE A 77 2.64 -1.98 -7.51
C ILE A 77 3.14 -1.32 -6.24
N ASN A 78 4.29 -0.67 -6.33
CA ASN A 78 4.86 0.08 -5.22
C ASN A 78 4.97 1.55 -5.63
N ILE A 79 4.55 2.44 -4.75
CA ILE A 79 4.77 3.88 -4.84
C ILE A 79 5.65 4.29 -3.68
N PHE A 80 6.69 5.07 -3.97
CA PHE A 80 7.70 5.49 -3.02
C PHE A 80 7.76 7.01 -3.01
N ASP A 81 7.66 7.60 -1.84
CA ASP A 81 7.90 9.01 -1.59
C ASP A 81 9.25 9.11 -0.86
N GLY A 82 10.25 9.60 -1.57
CA GLY A 82 11.62 9.69 -1.10
C GLY A 82 11.92 11.05 -0.50
N HIS A 83 12.82 11.09 0.47
CA HIS A 83 13.26 12.33 1.09
C HIS A 83 14.72 12.28 1.53
N GLY A 84 15.35 13.46 1.60
CA GLY A 84 16.73 13.60 2.06
C GLY A 84 17.77 13.00 1.13
N GLY A 85 17.43 12.82 -0.14
CA GLY A 85 18.26 12.21 -1.17
C GLY A 85 17.65 10.96 -1.79
N ASP A 86 18.13 10.54 -2.93
CA ASP A 86 17.50 9.52 -3.77
C ASP A 86 18.08 8.10 -3.62
N TYR A 87 19.05 7.90 -2.72
CA TYR A 87 19.73 6.61 -2.61
C TYR A 87 18.79 5.49 -2.14
N VAL A 88 18.10 5.68 -1.02
CA VAL A 88 17.18 4.67 -0.46
C VAL A 88 16.06 4.36 -1.43
N VAL A 89 15.41 5.39 -1.99
CA VAL A 89 14.28 5.20 -2.90
C VAL A 89 14.67 4.48 -4.20
N LYS A 90 15.88 4.72 -4.74
CA LYS A 90 16.41 3.99 -5.91
C LYS A 90 16.66 2.52 -5.60
N GLU A 91 17.22 2.21 -4.43
CA GLU A 91 17.41 0.82 -4.01
C GLU A 91 16.08 0.09 -3.81
N LEU A 92 15.07 0.76 -3.25
CA LEU A 92 13.73 0.21 -3.11
C LEU A 92 13.07 -0.06 -4.46
N GLU A 93 13.10 0.91 -5.39
CA GLU A 93 12.58 0.74 -6.75
C GLU A 93 13.18 -0.48 -7.45
N ARG A 94 14.48 -0.68 -7.26
CA ARG A 94 15.23 -1.77 -7.89
C ARG A 94 14.99 -3.13 -7.23
N LYS A 95 14.99 -3.19 -5.88
CA LYS A 95 15.12 -4.46 -5.13
C LYS A 95 13.79 -4.94 -4.53
N LEU A 96 12.89 -4.07 -4.07
CA LEU A 96 11.78 -4.47 -3.19
C LEU A 96 10.91 -5.60 -3.76
N SER A 97 10.48 -5.47 -5.01
CA SER A 97 9.65 -6.49 -5.66
C SER A 97 10.39 -7.81 -5.88
N GLU A 98 11.69 -7.76 -6.18
CA GLU A 98 12.51 -8.95 -6.32
C GLU A 98 12.70 -9.67 -4.99
N GLU A 99 12.89 -8.92 -3.91
CA GLU A 99 13.04 -9.48 -2.57
C GLU A 99 11.73 -10.13 -2.08
N PHE A 100 10.56 -9.59 -2.41
CA PHE A 100 9.29 -10.30 -2.18
C PHE A 100 9.24 -11.65 -2.89
N ALA A 101 9.64 -11.71 -4.16
CA ALA A 101 9.64 -12.94 -4.94
C ALA A 101 10.67 -13.97 -4.44
N LYS A 102 11.84 -13.52 -4.00
CA LYS A 102 12.93 -14.38 -3.49
C LYS A 102 12.70 -14.84 -2.05
N CYS A 103 11.94 -14.07 -1.26
CA CYS A 103 11.74 -14.34 0.15
C CYS A 103 11.10 -15.70 0.39
N LYS A 104 11.78 -16.51 1.19
CA LYS A 104 11.26 -17.76 1.76
C LYS A 104 10.93 -17.48 3.23
N PRO A 105 9.64 -17.29 3.55
CA PRO A 105 9.20 -16.98 4.90
C PRO A 105 9.68 -18.05 5.90
N ASN A 106 10.37 -17.63 6.95
CA ASN A 106 10.89 -18.53 7.98
C ASN A 106 11.00 -17.78 9.33
N LYS A 107 10.42 -18.35 10.38
CA LYS A 107 10.37 -17.76 11.73
C LYS A 107 11.76 -17.51 12.31
N GLU A 108 12.68 -18.46 12.17
CA GLU A 108 14.02 -18.36 12.72
C GLU A 108 14.81 -17.21 12.06
N LYS A 109 14.76 -17.15 10.71
CA LYS A 109 15.36 -16.03 9.97
C LYS A 109 14.76 -14.69 10.37
N PHE A 110 13.46 -14.66 10.62
CA PHE A 110 12.81 -13.44 11.09
C PHE A 110 13.37 -13.00 12.46
N PHE A 111 13.60 -13.94 13.36
CA PHE A 111 14.21 -13.65 14.67
C PHE A 111 15.68 -13.22 14.54
N ASP A 112 16.42 -13.78 13.58
CA ASP A 112 17.78 -13.34 13.29
C ASP A 112 17.80 -11.88 12.81
N ILE A 113 16.86 -11.49 11.95
CA ILE A 113 16.68 -10.09 11.50
C ILE A 113 16.40 -9.17 12.71
N LEU A 114 15.47 -9.54 13.60
CA LEU A 114 15.16 -8.75 14.80
C LEU A 114 16.39 -8.65 15.74
N LYS A 115 17.19 -9.71 15.83
CA LYS A 115 18.45 -9.71 16.58
C LYS A 115 19.44 -8.71 15.95
N GLU A 116 19.56 -8.72 14.64
CA GLU A 116 20.45 -7.82 13.94
C GLU A 116 20.04 -6.35 14.10
N TYR A 117 18.74 -6.03 14.03
CA TYR A 117 18.24 -4.69 14.35
C TYR A 117 18.64 -4.26 15.78
N LYS A 118 18.45 -5.14 16.76
CA LYS A 118 18.87 -4.90 18.15
C LYS A 118 20.37 -4.64 18.25
N ASP A 119 21.19 -5.43 17.57
CA ASP A 119 22.64 -5.35 17.65
C ASP A 119 23.19 -4.12 16.88
N THR A 120 22.50 -3.71 15.81
CA THR A 120 22.86 -2.55 14.96
C THR A 120 22.47 -1.23 15.63
N PHE A 121 21.22 -1.08 16.07
CA PHE A 121 20.68 0.18 16.57
C PHE A 121 20.68 0.32 18.10
N LYS A 122 21.08 -0.70 18.80
CA LYS A 122 21.49 -0.84 20.23
C LYS A 122 20.57 -0.29 21.32
N GLU A 123 19.48 0.44 21.03
CA GLU A 123 18.67 1.10 22.05
C GLU A 123 17.35 0.37 22.39
N ASN A 124 16.57 0.98 23.28
CA ASN A 124 15.44 0.37 23.97
C ASN A 124 14.36 -0.23 23.07
N TYR A 125 14.09 0.36 21.89
CA TYR A 125 13.00 -0.09 21.04
C TYR A 125 13.24 -1.51 20.51
N TRP A 126 14.31 -1.72 19.76
CA TRP A 126 14.63 -3.02 19.15
C TRP A 126 15.05 -4.06 20.18
N SER A 127 15.70 -3.63 21.28
CA SER A 127 16.01 -4.52 22.39
C SER A 127 14.75 -5.07 23.07
N SER A 128 13.71 -4.26 23.22
CA SER A 128 12.41 -4.66 23.75
C SER A 128 11.67 -5.62 22.81
N ILE A 129 11.68 -5.35 21.50
CA ILE A 129 11.08 -6.24 20.50
C ILE A 129 11.76 -7.59 20.50
N TYR A 130 13.09 -7.63 20.43
CA TYR A 130 13.83 -8.88 20.42
C TYR A 130 13.65 -9.68 21.71
N LYS A 131 13.62 -9.03 22.87
CA LYS A 131 13.34 -9.67 24.16
C LYS A 131 11.96 -10.35 24.18
N ASN A 132 10.98 -9.78 23.50
CA ASN A 132 9.61 -10.26 23.44
C ASN A 132 9.24 -10.85 22.05
N ARG A 133 10.23 -11.30 21.27
CA ARG A 133 10.08 -11.70 19.86
C ARG A 133 8.99 -12.73 19.59
N GLU A 134 8.78 -13.69 20.50
CA GLU A 134 7.70 -14.67 20.37
C GLU A 134 6.32 -13.97 20.42
N LYS A 135 6.09 -13.12 21.43
CA LYS A 135 4.85 -12.37 21.56
C LYS A 135 4.66 -11.41 20.40
N TYR A 136 5.74 -10.84 19.89
CA TYR A 136 5.73 -9.99 18.71
C TYR A 136 5.33 -10.79 17.47
N PHE A 137 5.94 -11.96 17.26
CA PHE A 137 5.61 -12.87 16.17
C PHE A 137 4.14 -13.31 16.22
N ASP A 138 3.68 -13.76 17.38
CA ASP A 138 2.29 -14.15 17.57
C ASP A 138 1.33 -12.98 17.26
N LYS A 139 1.66 -11.78 17.71
CA LYS A 139 0.81 -10.61 17.52
C LYS A 139 0.70 -10.16 16.06
N TYR A 140 1.81 -10.07 15.35
CA TYR A 140 1.86 -9.44 14.02
C TYR A 140 1.83 -10.44 12.87
N ILE A 141 2.25 -11.68 13.09
CA ILE A 141 2.32 -12.72 12.07
C ILE A 141 1.19 -13.74 12.23
N MET A 142 1.10 -14.43 13.40
CA MET A 142 0.18 -15.56 13.59
C MET A 142 -1.26 -15.15 13.91
N ASN A 143 -1.48 -14.02 14.57
CA ASN A 143 -2.84 -13.58 14.95
C ASN A 143 -3.57 -12.82 13.83
N CYS A 144 -3.50 -13.32 12.63
CA CYS A 144 -4.24 -12.78 11.50
C CYS A 144 -5.75 -12.77 11.71
N SER A 145 -6.26 -13.69 12.52
CA SER A 145 -7.66 -13.84 12.89
C SER A 145 -8.06 -12.99 14.09
N SER A 146 -7.13 -12.37 14.81
CA SER A 146 -7.48 -11.58 15.97
C SER A 146 -8.13 -10.27 15.56
N LYS A 147 -9.37 -10.14 15.95
CA LYS A 147 -10.40 -9.12 15.69
C LYS A 147 -9.99 -7.64 15.91
N LYS A 148 -8.74 -7.35 16.26
CA LYS A 148 -8.34 -6.04 16.78
C LYS A 148 -7.56 -5.15 15.80
N GLU A 149 -7.05 -5.67 14.69
CA GLU A 149 -6.08 -4.94 13.88
C GLU A 149 -6.58 -4.43 12.53
N ASN A 150 -7.71 -4.93 12.04
CA ASN A 150 -8.40 -4.29 10.91
C ASN A 150 -9.28 -3.14 11.39
N LEU A 151 -8.68 -2.03 11.69
CA LEU A 151 -9.34 -0.84 12.25
C LEU A 151 -10.35 -0.17 11.33
N LEU A 152 -10.29 -0.44 10.06
CA LEU A 152 -11.30 -0.05 9.07
C LEU A 152 -12.47 -1.04 9.06
N TYR A 153 -12.45 -2.07 9.93
CA TYR A 153 -13.39 -3.16 9.95
C TYR A 153 -14.17 -3.26 11.25
N ASN A 154 -15.40 -2.76 11.24
CA ASN A 154 -16.42 -3.17 12.20
C ASN A 154 -17.12 -4.44 11.72
N GLY A 155 -16.66 -5.60 12.19
CA GLY A 155 -17.39 -6.85 12.12
C GLY A 155 -16.76 -7.95 11.27
N SER A 156 -16.21 -8.95 11.95
CA SER A 156 -15.91 -10.26 11.39
C SER A 156 -17.22 -10.94 10.98
N ARG A 157 -17.59 -10.90 9.72
CA ARG A 157 -18.71 -11.67 9.19
C ARG A 157 -18.18 -12.70 8.20
N MET A 158 -18.53 -13.95 8.42
CA MET A 158 -18.26 -15.03 7.48
C MET A 158 -18.96 -14.72 6.16
N ILE A 159 -18.25 -14.83 5.05
CA ILE A 159 -18.79 -14.74 3.70
C ILE A 159 -18.57 -16.08 3.04
N PHE A 160 -19.57 -16.54 2.31
CA PHE A 160 -19.48 -17.76 1.52
C PHE A 160 -19.45 -17.41 0.02
N ASP A 161 -18.63 -18.11 -0.76
CA ASP A 161 -18.71 -18.04 -2.21
C ASP A 161 -19.92 -18.84 -2.75
N LYS A 162 -20.15 -18.79 -4.07
CA LYS A 162 -21.24 -19.58 -4.72
C LYS A 162 -21.09 -21.09 -4.58
N ARG A 163 -19.90 -21.58 -4.29
CA ARG A 163 -19.61 -22.99 -4.06
C ARG A 163 -19.87 -23.40 -2.61
N GLY A 164 -20.24 -22.44 -1.75
CA GLY A 164 -20.45 -22.66 -0.32
C GLY A 164 -19.16 -22.66 0.51
N ASN A 165 -18.02 -22.26 -0.07
CA ASN A 165 -16.76 -22.14 0.67
C ASN A 165 -16.77 -20.86 1.49
N LEU A 166 -16.26 -20.95 2.72
CA LEU A 166 -16.12 -19.81 3.61
C LEU A 166 -15.01 -18.87 3.12
N ILE A 167 -15.37 -17.62 2.90
CA ILE A 167 -14.41 -16.54 2.67
C ILE A 167 -14.30 -15.74 3.94
N ASP A 168 -13.26 -15.95 4.72
CA ASP A 168 -12.99 -15.15 5.91
C ASP A 168 -12.32 -13.84 5.51
N LYS A 169 -13.00 -12.73 5.71
CA LYS A 169 -12.47 -11.39 5.44
C LYS A 169 -11.26 -11.03 6.28
N THR A 170 -11.18 -11.57 7.50
CA THR A 170 -10.09 -11.23 8.43
C THR A 170 -8.83 -12.03 8.17
N ALA A 171 -8.94 -13.14 7.43
CA ALA A 171 -7.86 -14.07 7.13
C ALA A 171 -7.48 -14.09 5.65
N LEU A 172 -7.69 -13.00 4.90
CA LEU A 172 -7.26 -12.91 3.51
C LEU A 172 -5.74 -12.96 3.36
N LEU A 173 -4.99 -12.50 4.38
CA LEU A 173 -3.54 -12.68 4.46
C LEU A 173 -3.22 -13.90 5.32
N THR A 174 -2.50 -14.86 4.73
CA THR A 174 -1.97 -16.00 5.47
C THR A 174 -0.79 -15.58 6.35
N ASP A 175 -0.45 -16.39 7.32
CA ASP A 175 0.75 -16.19 8.15
C ASP A 175 2.02 -16.13 7.28
N ILE A 176 2.05 -16.91 6.20
CA ILE A 176 3.16 -16.91 5.23
C ILE A 176 3.23 -15.57 4.48
N ASP A 177 2.09 -15.02 4.05
CA ASP A 177 2.05 -13.73 3.36
C ASP A 177 2.53 -12.60 4.30
N ARG A 178 2.06 -12.59 5.55
CA ARG A 178 2.49 -11.62 6.56
C ARG A 178 3.97 -11.73 6.86
N LEU A 179 4.44 -12.94 7.12
CA LEU A 179 5.86 -13.17 7.44
C LEU A 179 6.76 -12.77 6.26
N ARG A 180 6.34 -13.08 5.01
CA ARG A 180 7.06 -12.64 3.81
C ARG A 180 7.22 -11.13 3.77
N ILE A 181 6.15 -10.40 4.00
CA ILE A 181 6.18 -8.93 3.91
C ILE A 181 7.06 -8.34 5.01
N TYR A 182 6.83 -8.72 6.27
CA TYR A 182 7.63 -8.24 7.41
C TYR A 182 9.11 -8.58 7.24
N GLN A 183 9.41 -9.83 6.86
CA GLN A 183 10.78 -10.29 6.66
C GLN A 183 11.46 -9.51 5.53
N THR A 184 10.76 -9.27 4.41
CA THR A 184 11.31 -8.52 3.27
C THR A 184 11.58 -7.08 3.64
N PHE A 185 10.63 -6.39 4.28
CA PHE A 185 10.79 -4.98 4.67
C PHE A 185 11.99 -4.80 5.61
N LEU A 186 12.02 -5.57 6.68
CA LEU A 186 13.07 -5.45 7.68
C LEU A 186 14.45 -5.87 7.12
N ASN A 187 14.50 -6.96 6.38
CA ASN A 187 15.78 -7.42 5.81
C ASN A 187 16.34 -6.42 4.79
N LEU A 188 15.49 -5.92 3.89
CA LEU A 188 15.93 -4.96 2.86
C LEU A 188 16.42 -3.64 3.48
N ASP A 189 15.77 -3.15 4.53
CA ASP A 189 16.21 -1.95 5.25
C ASP A 189 17.61 -2.15 5.88
N LEU A 190 17.86 -3.32 6.49
CA LEU A 190 19.19 -3.68 7.01
C LEU A 190 20.22 -3.83 5.88
N ASP A 191 19.86 -4.44 4.76
CA ASP A 191 20.79 -4.63 3.64
C ASP A 191 21.21 -3.29 3.03
N ILE A 192 20.26 -2.35 2.87
CA ILE A 192 20.56 -0.98 2.43
C ILE A 192 21.49 -0.28 3.43
N TYR A 193 21.23 -0.43 4.74
CA TYR A 193 22.10 0.13 5.78
C TYR A 193 23.54 -0.40 5.68
N LYS A 194 23.70 -1.73 5.52
CA LYS A 194 25.03 -2.37 5.43
C LYS A 194 25.85 -1.91 4.24
N GLU A 195 25.21 -1.52 3.13
CA GLU A 195 25.91 -1.09 1.92
C GLU A 195 26.66 0.23 2.12
N ARG A 196 26.16 1.19 2.88
CA ARG A 196 26.75 2.52 3.08
C ARG A 196 26.78 3.04 4.51
N LYS A 197 26.19 2.30 5.45
CA LYS A 197 26.14 2.64 6.89
C LYS A 197 25.70 4.08 7.18
N GLU A 198 26.51 4.83 7.92
CA GLU A 198 26.19 6.16 8.44
C GLU A 198 26.17 7.27 7.37
N GLU A 199 26.61 6.99 6.15
CA GLU A 199 26.58 7.96 5.03
C GLU A 199 25.15 8.18 4.51
N ILE A 200 24.19 7.32 4.86
CA ILE A 200 22.82 7.38 4.38
C ILE A 200 22.04 8.38 5.24
N THR A 201 21.66 9.50 4.66
CA THR A 201 20.77 10.50 5.27
C THR A 201 19.36 10.45 4.71
N SER A 202 19.15 9.73 3.61
CA SER A 202 17.86 9.63 2.91
C SER A 202 16.97 8.57 3.54
N GLY A 203 15.67 8.76 3.33
CA GLY A 203 14.62 7.81 3.66
C GLY A 203 13.57 7.74 2.57
N SER A 204 12.61 6.83 2.74
CA SER A 204 11.47 6.73 1.85
C SER A 204 10.28 6.10 2.57
N THR A 205 9.10 6.67 2.35
CA THR A 205 7.84 5.99 2.61
C THR A 205 7.54 5.00 1.48
N VAL A 206 6.59 4.08 1.68
CA VAL A 206 6.13 3.17 0.64
C VAL A 206 4.72 2.68 0.89
N SER A 207 3.91 2.67 -0.17
CA SER A 207 2.70 1.85 -0.25
C SER A 207 2.91 0.74 -1.28
N SER A 208 2.96 -0.50 -0.81
CA SER A 208 3.06 -1.70 -1.66
C SER A 208 1.69 -2.34 -1.80
N LEU A 209 1.11 -2.26 -2.98
CA LEU A 209 -0.14 -2.90 -3.33
C LEU A 209 0.12 -4.27 -3.95
N PHE A 210 -0.65 -5.27 -3.54
CA PHE A 210 -0.65 -6.61 -4.08
C PHE A 210 -2.08 -7.00 -4.44
N LEU A 211 -2.28 -7.43 -5.68
CA LEU A 211 -3.56 -7.92 -6.16
C LEU A 211 -3.37 -9.33 -6.71
N ALA A 212 -4.16 -10.27 -6.21
CA ALA A 212 -4.11 -11.68 -6.56
C ALA A 212 -5.51 -12.25 -6.77
N PRO A 213 -5.69 -13.29 -7.60
CA PRO A 213 -6.91 -14.08 -7.61
C PRO A 213 -7.17 -14.66 -6.21
N LEU A 214 -8.44 -14.80 -5.82
CA LEU A 214 -8.77 -15.37 -4.52
C LEU A 214 -8.38 -16.85 -4.44
N HIS A 215 -8.62 -17.62 -5.51
CA HIS A 215 -8.33 -19.06 -5.61
C HIS A 215 -7.58 -19.42 -6.90
N GLU A 216 -6.78 -20.49 -6.87
CA GLU A 216 -6.01 -20.99 -8.01
C GLU A 216 -6.91 -21.49 -9.14
N ASP A 217 -7.98 -22.22 -8.82
CA ASP A 217 -8.97 -22.77 -9.78
C ASP A 217 -9.55 -21.70 -10.70
N ASN A 218 -9.48 -20.45 -10.27
CA ASN A 218 -9.93 -19.31 -11.05
C ASN A 218 -9.01 -18.95 -12.21
N LEU A 219 -7.80 -19.50 -12.27
CA LEU A 219 -6.82 -19.19 -13.32
C LEU A 219 -6.97 -20.07 -14.56
N ASP A 220 -7.48 -21.29 -14.41
CA ASP A 220 -7.54 -22.24 -15.54
C ASP A 220 -8.59 -21.87 -16.58
N GLU A 221 -9.60 -21.10 -16.19
CA GLU A 221 -10.62 -20.55 -17.08
C GLU A 221 -10.22 -19.25 -17.78
N LEU A 222 -9.06 -18.67 -17.46
CA LEU A 222 -8.62 -17.40 -18.02
C LEU A 222 -7.82 -17.60 -19.31
N GLU A 223 -8.29 -17.02 -20.42
CA GLU A 223 -7.53 -16.95 -21.68
C GLU A 223 -6.19 -16.23 -21.49
N ASN A 224 -6.13 -15.27 -20.55
CA ASN A 224 -4.92 -14.49 -20.17
C ASN A 224 -4.74 -14.45 -18.66
N LYS A 225 -3.96 -15.38 -18.12
CA LYS A 225 -3.65 -15.50 -16.69
C LYS A 225 -2.92 -14.26 -16.12
N ASP A 226 -2.21 -13.55 -16.96
CA ASP A 226 -1.39 -12.39 -16.56
C ASP A 226 -2.21 -11.10 -16.35
N ILE A 227 -3.44 -11.02 -16.88
CA ILE A 227 -4.32 -9.84 -16.77
C ILE A 227 -5.61 -10.19 -16.02
N PHE A 228 -5.48 -10.96 -14.96
CA PHE A 228 -6.62 -11.49 -14.21
C PHE A 228 -7.52 -10.41 -13.58
N TRP A 229 -6.96 -9.24 -13.26
CA TRP A 229 -7.66 -8.17 -12.54
C TRP A 229 -8.74 -7.42 -13.34
N ILE A 230 -8.78 -7.60 -14.65
CA ILE A 230 -9.85 -7.02 -15.50
C ILE A 230 -10.96 -8.01 -15.80
N ASN A 231 -10.90 -9.22 -15.28
CA ASN A 231 -11.95 -10.21 -15.46
C ASN A 231 -13.14 -9.88 -14.55
N ASN A 232 -14.30 -9.65 -15.16
CA ASN A 232 -15.54 -9.30 -14.46
C ASN A 232 -16.28 -10.47 -13.81
N LYS A 233 -15.67 -11.66 -13.77
CA LYS A 233 -16.26 -12.89 -13.21
C LYS A 233 -15.48 -13.41 -12.01
N LYS A 234 -14.53 -12.66 -11.47
CA LYS A 234 -13.63 -13.21 -10.44
C LYS A 234 -13.57 -12.32 -9.21
N LEU A 235 -13.39 -12.98 -8.09
CA LEU A 235 -13.04 -12.36 -6.82
C LEU A 235 -11.52 -12.28 -6.71
N MET A 236 -11.05 -11.20 -6.10
CA MET A 236 -9.63 -10.93 -5.92
C MET A 236 -9.32 -10.57 -4.48
N LYS A 237 -8.17 -11.00 -4.04
CA LYS A 237 -7.55 -10.58 -2.79
C LYS A 237 -6.68 -9.35 -3.08
N LEU A 238 -7.08 -8.20 -2.55
CA LEU A 238 -6.27 -6.98 -2.49
C LEU A 238 -5.62 -6.89 -1.13
N TYR A 239 -4.30 -6.72 -1.07
CA TYR A 239 -3.63 -6.43 0.19
C TYR A 239 -2.56 -5.36 0.00
N ILE A 240 -2.29 -4.62 1.07
CA ILE A 240 -1.41 -3.46 1.06
C ILE A 240 -0.46 -3.57 2.24
N ALA A 241 0.82 -3.33 1.98
CA ALA A 241 1.83 -3.07 3.00
C ALA A 241 2.13 -1.57 2.99
N GLN A 242 1.76 -0.90 4.07
CA GLN A 242 1.85 0.55 4.23
C GLN A 242 2.99 0.94 5.15
N LEU A 243 3.81 1.88 4.73
CA LEU A 243 4.89 2.47 5.51
C LEU A 243 4.99 3.97 5.19
N GLY A 244 4.57 4.83 6.10
CA GLY A 244 4.52 6.28 5.87
C GLY A 244 3.13 6.78 5.52
N ASP A 245 2.99 7.69 4.57
CA ASP A 245 1.79 8.50 4.31
C ASP A 245 1.31 8.53 2.85
N CYS A 246 1.96 7.79 1.94
CA CYS A 246 1.36 7.53 0.63
C CYS A 246 -0.05 6.94 0.80
N LYS A 247 -0.98 7.29 -0.08
CA LYS A 247 -2.36 6.80 -0.02
C LYS A 247 -2.69 5.79 -1.10
N VAL A 248 -3.56 4.84 -0.73
CA VAL A 248 -4.23 3.94 -1.66
C VAL A 248 -5.72 4.12 -1.51
N LEU A 249 -6.39 4.50 -2.59
CA LEU A 249 -7.83 4.70 -2.66
C LEU A 249 -8.46 3.68 -3.60
N ILE A 250 -9.66 3.24 -3.30
CA ILE A 250 -10.49 2.45 -4.19
C ILE A 250 -11.80 3.18 -4.47
N CYS A 251 -12.22 3.16 -5.73
CA CYS A 251 -13.51 3.69 -6.16
C CYS A 251 -14.52 2.53 -6.26
N ASP A 252 -15.61 2.62 -5.52
CA ASP A 252 -16.70 1.66 -5.61
C ASP A 252 -17.59 1.92 -6.86
N LYS A 253 -18.59 1.08 -7.05
CA LYS A 253 -19.54 1.21 -8.17
C LYS A 253 -20.41 2.46 -8.12
N GLU A 254 -20.54 3.08 -6.96
CA GLU A 254 -21.29 4.34 -6.76
C GLU A 254 -20.42 5.58 -6.96
N GLY A 255 -19.12 5.40 -7.29
CA GLY A 255 -18.17 6.48 -7.46
C GLY A 255 -17.69 7.09 -6.14
N ILE A 256 -17.81 6.37 -5.03
CA ILE A 256 -17.36 6.83 -3.72
C ILE A 256 -15.91 6.40 -3.51
N ALA A 257 -15.14 7.32 -2.95
CA ALA A 257 -13.76 7.07 -2.55
C ALA A 257 -13.68 6.36 -1.20
N HIS A 258 -12.92 5.28 -1.14
CA HIS A 258 -12.59 4.60 0.12
C HIS A 258 -11.08 4.59 0.31
N ASN A 259 -10.61 5.18 1.41
CA ASN A 259 -9.20 5.14 1.78
C ASN A 259 -8.85 3.77 2.38
N LEU A 260 -7.84 3.13 1.83
CA LEU A 260 -7.40 1.79 2.21
C LEU A 260 -6.20 1.78 3.16
N THR A 261 -5.60 2.94 3.44
CA THR A 261 -4.36 3.08 4.24
C THR A 261 -4.49 4.19 5.29
N LEU A 262 -3.70 4.08 6.36
CA LEU A 262 -3.54 5.14 7.36
C LEU A 262 -2.11 5.67 7.30
N ALA A 263 -1.97 6.99 7.38
CA ALA A 263 -0.66 7.63 7.46
C ALA A 263 0.00 7.38 8.82
N HIS A 264 1.32 7.28 8.83
CA HIS A 264 2.12 7.07 10.05
C HIS A 264 2.62 8.40 10.65
N HIS A 265 1.76 9.42 10.62
CA HIS A 265 2.06 10.68 11.31
C HIS A 265 1.94 10.52 12.84
N PRO A 266 2.82 11.14 13.60
CA PRO A 266 2.88 10.96 15.06
C PRO A 266 1.58 11.37 15.77
N ASN A 267 0.87 12.39 15.29
CA ASN A 267 -0.32 12.91 15.96
C ASN A 267 -1.65 12.44 15.38
N SER A 268 -1.74 12.30 14.07
CA SER A 268 -2.98 11.87 13.42
C SER A 268 -3.23 10.37 13.63
N ASN A 269 -2.17 9.58 13.84
CA ASN A 269 -2.27 8.14 14.05
C ASN A 269 -2.17 7.77 15.53
N LYS A 270 -3.32 7.51 16.16
CA LYS A 270 -3.41 7.10 17.58
C LYS A 270 -2.59 5.86 17.94
N PHE A 271 -2.32 4.96 16.97
CA PHE A 271 -1.55 3.74 17.20
C PHE A 271 -0.07 4.05 17.23
N GLU A 272 0.40 4.92 16.34
CA GLU A 272 1.77 5.42 16.36
C GLU A 272 2.05 6.19 17.63
N ASN A 273 1.11 7.07 18.02
CA ASN A 273 1.18 7.76 19.29
C ASN A 273 1.32 6.79 20.47
N LYS A 274 0.45 5.76 20.54
CA LYS A 274 0.51 4.74 21.60
C LYS A 274 1.79 3.89 21.55
N ARG A 275 2.30 3.59 20.34
CA ARG A 275 3.54 2.81 20.15
C ARG A 275 4.75 3.54 20.70
N LEU A 276 4.81 4.86 20.48
CA LEU A 276 5.93 5.72 20.87
C LEU A 276 5.82 6.25 22.30
N SER A 277 4.62 6.18 22.91
CA SER A 277 4.45 6.59 24.32
C SER A 277 5.30 5.73 25.23
N LYS A 278 6.28 6.32 25.91
CA LYS A 278 7.04 5.64 26.96
C LYS A 278 6.10 5.43 28.15
N LYS A 279 5.92 4.17 28.59
CA LYS A 279 5.35 3.90 29.91
C LYS A 279 6.30 4.46 30.96
N LYS A 280 5.95 5.59 31.58
CA LYS A 280 6.70 6.12 32.71
C LYS A 280 6.85 5.02 33.74
N SER A 281 8.09 4.71 34.09
CA SER A 281 8.45 3.78 35.17
C SER A 281 7.72 4.16 36.46
N LYS A 282 7.19 3.13 37.17
CA LYS A 282 6.34 3.22 38.37
C LYS A 282 6.97 3.87 39.62
N ASN A 283 7.91 4.78 39.50
CA ASN A 283 8.61 5.36 40.65
C ASN A 283 8.05 6.71 41.14
N ASN A 284 6.93 7.19 40.60
CA ASN A 284 6.25 8.33 41.22
C ASN A 284 5.00 7.86 41.98
N LYS A 285 5.03 8.04 43.31
CA LYS A 285 4.00 7.63 44.29
C LYS A 285 2.66 8.38 44.20
N ASN A 286 2.42 9.20 43.17
CA ASN A 286 1.16 9.93 42.97
C ASN A 286 0.49 9.51 41.68
N GLY A 287 -0.58 8.78 41.81
CA GLY A 287 -1.30 7.93 40.86
C GLY A 287 -2.07 8.58 39.71
N ASN A 288 -1.55 9.52 38.95
CA ASN A 288 -2.18 9.98 37.71
C ASN A 288 -1.35 9.50 36.51
N PHE A 289 -1.76 8.37 35.91
CA PHE A 289 -1.25 7.89 34.63
C PHE A 289 -1.85 8.71 33.48
N LYS A 290 -1.09 9.60 32.90
CA LYS A 290 -1.31 10.02 31.53
C LYS A 290 -0.29 9.29 30.66
N ASP A 291 -0.77 8.46 29.70
CA ASP A 291 0.04 7.96 28.58
C ASP A 291 0.32 9.17 27.67
N THR A 292 1.33 9.94 28.01
CA THR A 292 1.81 11.05 27.16
C THR A 292 3.09 10.61 26.49
N ILE A 293 3.20 10.88 25.19
CA ILE A 293 4.49 10.84 24.50
C ILE A 293 5.41 11.79 25.26
N ASP A 294 6.69 11.44 25.42
CA ASP A 294 7.66 12.42 25.88
C ASP A 294 7.58 13.61 24.92
N GLU A 295 7.24 14.78 25.42
CA GLU A 295 7.13 16.03 24.63
C GLU A 295 8.42 16.33 23.85
N GLU A 296 9.55 15.74 24.24
CA GLU A 296 10.84 15.78 23.56
C GLU A 296 10.90 15.00 22.24
N LEU A 297 9.98 14.01 22.01
CA LEU A 297 9.99 13.20 20.80
C LEU A 297 9.18 13.80 19.66
N ILE A 298 8.26 14.72 19.97
CA ILE A 298 7.43 15.39 18.96
C ILE A 298 7.53 16.90 19.20
N SER A 299 7.92 17.60 18.16
CA SER A 299 7.98 19.06 18.14
C SER A 299 7.22 19.62 16.95
N LYS A 300 6.85 20.88 17.03
CA LYS A 300 6.31 21.60 15.88
C LYS A 300 7.45 22.26 15.11
N ASP A 301 7.43 22.09 13.80
CA ASP A 301 8.32 22.81 12.91
C ASP A 301 7.92 24.29 12.77
N SER A 302 8.69 25.06 12.00
CA SER A 302 8.43 26.48 11.76
C SER A 302 7.09 26.77 11.06
N PHE A 303 6.45 25.75 10.49
CA PHE A 303 5.13 25.83 9.84
C PHE A 303 4.00 25.35 10.74
N GLY A 304 4.33 24.89 11.97
CA GLY A 304 3.36 24.38 12.96
C GLY A 304 3.01 22.91 12.77
N GLU A 305 3.65 22.21 11.82
CA GLU A 305 3.48 20.79 11.64
C GLU A 305 4.30 19.98 12.65
N GLU A 306 3.73 18.89 13.13
CA GLU A 306 4.37 18.05 14.12
C GLU A 306 5.33 17.06 13.47
N ARG A 307 6.57 17.07 13.97
CA ARG A 307 7.67 16.24 13.52
C ARG A 307 8.13 15.28 14.62
N PHE A 308 8.39 14.02 14.26
CA PHE A 308 9.05 13.08 15.15
C PHE A 308 10.55 13.38 15.18
N LEU A 309 11.13 13.46 16.39
CA LEU A 309 12.54 13.84 16.63
C LEU A 309 12.95 15.14 15.92
N ASN A 310 12.06 16.10 15.83
CA ASN A 310 12.27 17.42 15.20
C ASN A 310 12.55 17.36 13.67
N SER A 311 12.56 16.18 13.06
CA SER A 311 13.05 16.02 11.68
C SER A 311 12.14 15.19 10.79
N TYR A 312 11.42 14.20 11.34
CA TYR A 312 10.69 13.22 10.53
C TYR A 312 9.19 13.51 10.51
N ALA A 313 8.61 13.64 9.32
CA ALA A 313 7.16 13.76 9.16
C ALA A 313 6.46 12.45 9.56
N ASN A 314 7.08 11.32 9.26
CA ASN A 314 6.56 10.00 9.53
C ASN A 314 7.36 9.27 10.61
N THR A 315 6.67 8.41 11.36
CA THR A 315 7.28 7.52 12.37
C THR A 315 7.72 6.19 11.79
N ARG A 316 7.41 5.96 10.50
CA ARG A 316 7.79 4.75 9.76
C ARG A 316 8.27 5.08 8.37
N SER A 317 9.46 4.59 8.04
CA SER A 317 10.11 4.73 6.73
C SER A 317 11.22 3.69 6.56
N PHE A 318 11.63 3.45 5.33
CA PHE A 318 12.94 2.86 5.02
C PHE A 318 14.00 3.94 5.16
N GLY A 319 15.23 3.53 5.47
CA GLY A 319 16.29 4.50 5.74
C GLY A 319 16.08 5.22 7.07
N ASP A 320 16.36 6.52 7.13
CA ASP A 320 16.22 7.35 8.33
C ASP A 320 16.86 6.73 9.58
N TYR A 321 18.04 6.15 9.40
CA TYR A 321 18.66 5.24 10.37
C TYR A 321 18.94 5.87 11.73
N ARG A 322 19.12 7.21 11.78
CA ARG A 322 19.30 7.94 13.04
C ARG A 322 18.08 7.88 13.95
N GLY A 323 16.88 7.74 13.34
CA GLY A 323 15.62 7.63 14.10
C GLY A 323 15.30 6.20 14.57
N LYS A 324 15.97 5.16 14.02
CA LYS A 324 15.62 3.75 14.31
C LYS A 324 15.80 3.36 15.78
N SER A 325 16.82 3.88 16.42
CA SER A 325 17.07 3.63 17.85
C SER A 325 15.94 4.17 18.74
N MET A 326 15.33 5.28 18.36
CA MET A 326 14.27 5.98 19.09
C MET A 326 12.86 5.49 18.78
N GLY A 327 12.72 4.56 17.81
CA GLY A 327 11.44 3.94 17.49
C GLY A 327 10.87 4.26 16.11
N LEU A 328 11.61 5.00 15.26
CA LEU A 328 11.32 5.00 13.83
C LEU A 328 11.54 3.58 13.31
N THR A 329 10.66 3.07 12.45
CA THR A 329 10.73 1.67 12.06
C THR A 329 10.34 1.47 10.60
N SER A 330 10.86 0.39 9.99
CA SER A 330 10.46 -0.11 8.68
C SER A 330 9.44 -1.26 8.74
N GLU A 331 8.79 -1.44 9.89
CA GLU A 331 7.68 -2.38 10.07
C GLU A 331 6.42 -1.85 9.39
N PRO A 332 5.86 -2.54 8.37
CA PRO A 332 4.67 -2.06 7.66
C PRO A 332 3.39 -2.37 8.45
N ASP A 333 2.35 -1.55 8.26
CA ASP A 333 0.98 -1.96 8.54
C ASP A 333 0.43 -2.74 7.35
N LEU A 334 -0.37 -3.78 7.64
CA LEU A 334 -0.95 -4.65 6.62
C LEU A 334 -2.46 -4.52 6.59
N TYR A 335 -3.00 -4.29 5.39
CA TYR A 335 -4.43 -4.23 5.11
C TYR A 335 -4.79 -5.28 4.07
N SER A 336 -5.98 -5.89 4.19
CA SER A 336 -6.47 -6.84 3.20
C SER A 336 -7.96 -6.70 2.95
N TYR A 337 -8.35 -6.84 1.68
CA TYR A 337 -9.70 -6.58 1.20
C TYR A 337 -10.10 -7.62 0.15
N LEU A 338 -11.37 -8.02 0.19
CA LEU A 338 -11.97 -8.81 -0.87
C LEU A 338 -12.67 -7.86 -1.83
N ILE A 339 -12.31 -7.94 -3.12
CA ILE A 339 -12.86 -7.10 -4.18
C ILE A 339 -13.26 -7.95 -5.38
N GLY A 340 -14.05 -7.39 -6.29
CA GLY A 340 -14.40 -8.00 -7.56
C GLY A 340 -15.87 -8.33 -7.72
N CYS A 341 -16.19 -9.35 -8.51
CA CYS A 341 -17.53 -9.59 -9.03
C CYS A 341 -18.54 -10.03 -7.96
N THR A 342 -19.61 -9.26 -7.78
CA THR A 342 -20.73 -9.62 -6.89
C THR A 342 -21.45 -10.89 -7.31
N LYS A 343 -21.39 -11.26 -8.62
CA LYS A 343 -22.01 -12.49 -9.14
C LYS A 343 -21.36 -13.77 -8.64
N GLU A 344 -20.15 -13.68 -8.10
CA GLU A 344 -19.42 -14.82 -7.52
C GLU A 344 -19.78 -15.06 -6.04
N ILE A 345 -20.62 -14.22 -5.45
CA ILE A 345 -21.11 -14.34 -4.07
C ILE A 345 -22.62 -14.50 -4.09
N PRO A 346 -23.22 -15.35 -3.23
CA PRO A 346 -24.68 -15.39 -3.06
C PRO A 346 -25.26 -13.99 -2.82
N TYR A 347 -26.41 -13.69 -3.39
CA TYR A 347 -27.03 -12.36 -3.29
C TYR A 347 -27.18 -11.88 -1.83
N SER A 348 -27.53 -12.78 -0.93
CA SER A 348 -27.64 -12.51 0.51
C SER A 348 -26.31 -12.10 1.16
N GLU A 349 -25.19 -12.40 0.54
CA GLU A 349 -23.84 -12.14 1.07
C GLU A 349 -23.19 -10.89 0.47
N THR A 350 -23.72 -10.36 -0.65
CA THR A 350 -23.14 -9.20 -1.36
C THR A 350 -23.03 -7.96 -0.49
N SER A 351 -24.00 -7.75 0.42
CA SER A 351 -23.96 -6.63 1.39
C SER A 351 -22.84 -6.72 2.42
N LYS A 352 -22.16 -7.88 2.49
CA LYS A 352 -21.02 -8.11 3.40
C LYS A 352 -19.68 -7.73 2.77
N LEU A 353 -19.64 -7.47 1.44
CA LEU A 353 -18.45 -6.92 0.79
C LEU A 353 -18.18 -5.49 1.29
N GLN A 354 -16.91 -5.17 1.52
CA GLN A 354 -16.54 -3.88 2.13
C GLN A 354 -16.99 -2.67 1.33
N PHE A 355 -16.80 -2.77 0.01
CA PHE A 355 -17.09 -1.70 -0.93
C PHE A 355 -18.32 -2.03 -1.80
N GLY A 356 -19.07 -3.07 -1.42
CA GLY A 356 -20.25 -3.53 -2.16
C GLY A 356 -19.93 -4.44 -3.36
N GLY A 357 -18.66 -4.61 -3.71
CA GLY A 357 -18.22 -5.36 -4.89
C GLY A 357 -18.37 -4.58 -6.20
N ASP A 358 -17.87 -5.16 -7.30
CA ASP A 358 -17.84 -4.54 -8.62
C ASP A 358 -17.11 -3.18 -8.62
N GLU A 359 -16.01 -3.08 -7.88
CA GLU A 359 -15.19 -1.88 -7.76
C GLU A 359 -14.62 -1.46 -9.13
N CYS A 360 -14.45 -0.15 -9.31
CA CYS A 360 -14.18 0.43 -10.63
C CYS A 360 -12.69 0.60 -10.93
N PHE A 361 -11.93 1.11 -9.96
CA PHE A 361 -10.49 1.35 -10.09
C PHE A 361 -9.83 1.57 -8.74
N ILE A 362 -8.50 1.47 -8.73
CA ILE A 362 -7.65 1.82 -7.59
C ILE A 362 -6.76 2.99 -7.99
N VAL A 363 -6.57 3.95 -7.07
CA VAL A 363 -5.62 5.05 -7.21
C VAL A 363 -4.61 4.98 -6.09
N MET A 364 -3.33 5.11 -6.42
CA MET A 364 -2.25 5.29 -5.45
C MET A 364 -1.63 6.67 -5.68
N VAL A 365 -1.36 7.40 -4.60
CA VAL A 365 -0.80 8.75 -4.67
C VAL A 365 0.22 8.99 -3.56
N THR A 366 1.24 9.82 -3.84
CA THR A 366 2.11 10.40 -2.82
C THR A 366 1.45 11.60 -2.15
N ASP A 367 2.04 12.08 -1.07
CA ASP A 367 1.51 13.18 -0.26
C ASP A 367 1.41 14.51 -1.03
N GLY A 368 2.27 14.74 -2.03
CA GLY A 368 2.19 15.91 -2.92
C GLY A 368 0.85 16.03 -3.66
N ILE A 369 0.07 14.93 -3.77
CA ILE A 369 -1.30 14.97 -4.27
C ILE A 369 -2.29 15.01 -3.12
N SER A 370 -2.13 14.12 -2.12
CA SER A 370 -3.12 13.97 -1.06
C SER A 370 -3.14 15.14 -0.07
N ASN A 371 -2.12 15.99 -0.05
CA ASN A 371 -2.10 17.24 0.69
C ASN A 371 -2.90 18.37 -0.02
N LEU A 372 -3.05 18.27 -1.33
CA LEU A 372 -3.78 19.27 -2.14
C LEU A 372 -5.23 18.87 -2.45
N MET A 373 -5.55 17.57 -2.44
CA MET A 373 -6.86 17.04 -2.80
C MET A 373 -7.35 16.05 -1.75
N SER A 374 -8.62 16.15 -1.39
CA SER A 374 -9.30 15.12 -0.59
C SER A 374 -9.47 13.81 -1.37
N ASP A 375 -9.73 12.72 -0.66
CA ASP A 375 -9.90 11.40 -1.26
C ASP A 375 -11.00 11.39 -2.34
N GLN A 376 -12.14 12.06 -2.07
CA GLN A 376 -13.23 12.16 -3.03
C GLN A 376 -12.91 13.07 -4.23
N GLU A 377 -12.13 14.16 -4.03
CA GLU A 377 -11.68 14.98 -5.15
C GLU A 377 -10.80 14.19 -6.12
N ILE A 378 -9.92 13.32 -5.61
CA ILE A 378 -9.06 12.46 -6.45
C ILE A 378 -9.92 11.49 -7.26
N VAL A 379 -10.89 10.82 -6.63
CA VAL A 379 -11.78 9.88 -7.31
C VAL A 379 -12.69 10.60 -8.30
N ASP A 380 -13.30 11.74 -7.93
CA ASP A 380 -14.15 12.51 -8.81
C ASP A 380 -13.36 13.09 -10.00
N PHE A 381 -12.08 13.44 -9.81
CA PHE A 381 -11.23 13.85 -10.92
C PHE A 381 -11.07 12.73 -11.97
N VAL A 382 -10.83 11.49 -11.51
CA VAL A 382 -10.75 10.32 -12.40
C VAL A 382 -12.07 10.12 -13.12
N THR A 383 -13.18 10.03 -12.40
CA THR A 383 -14.50 9.73 -12.96
C THR A 383 -14.98 10.82 -13.92
N SER A 384 -14.84 12.09 -13.56
CA SER A 384 -15.24 13.21 -14.40
C SER A 384 -14.39 13.31 -15.67
N THR A 385 -13.08 13.09 -15.58
CA THR A 385 -12.18 13.06 -16.74
C THR A 385 -12.59 11.96 -17.73
N VAL A 386 -12.93 10.77 -17.23
CA VAL A 386 -13.39 9.66 -18.06
C VAL A 386 -14.77 9.96 -18.66
N ASN A 387 -15.69 10.51 -17.89
CA ASN A 387 -17.03 10.87 -18.34
C ASN A 387 -16.98 11.92 -19.47
N LEU A 388 -16.12 12.93 -19.36
CA LEU A 388 -15.96 13.98 -20.37
C LEU A 388 -15.31 13.47 -21.66
N ARG A 389 -14.32 12.61 -21.58
CA ARG A 389 -13.57 12.12 -22.75
C ARG A 389 -14.12 10.83 -23.34
N GLY A 390 -14.91 10.09 -22.58
CA GLY A 390 -15.43 8.76 -22.91
C GLY A 390 -14.42 7.63 -22.65
N ASN A 391 -14.92 6.48 -22.22
CA ASN A 391 -14.16 5.30 -21.77
C ASN A 391 -13.08 4.79 -22.74
N LYS A 392 -13.27 5.01 -24.06
CA LYS A 392 -12.30 4.56 -25.07
C LYS A 392 -11.09 5.49 -25.19
N LYS A 393 -11.24 6.78 -24.88
CA LYS A 393 -10.19 7.79 -25.05
C LYS A 393 -9.51 8.13 -23.72
N ALA A 394 -10.24 8.12 -22.62
CA ALA A 394 -9.71 8.36 -21.30
C ALA A 394 -9.15 7.04 -20.71
N THR A 395 -7.95 6.70 -21.10
CA THR A 395 -7.21 5.59 -20.49
C THR A 395 -6.71 5.96 -19.09
N PRO A 396 -6.40 5.01 -18.21
CA PRO A 396 -5.72 5.27 -16.93
C PRO A 396 -4.48 6.18 -17.07
N GLN A 397 -3.68 5.98 -18.12
CA GLN A 397 -2.53 6.85 -18.38
C GLN A 397 -2.93 8.29 -18.67
N PHE A 398 -3.92 8.48 -19.52
CA PHE A 398 -4.44 9.84 -19.82
C PHE A 398 -4.92 10.54 -18.54
N VAL A 399 -5.65 9.81 -17.69
CA VAL A 399 -6.16 10.35 -16.43
C VAL A 399 -5.02 10.74 -15.47
N CYS A 400 -3.97 9.92 -15.35
CA CYS A 400 -2.79 10.26 -14.55
C CYS A 400 -2.11 11.52 -15.06
N ASP A 401 -1.95 11.65 -16.39
CA ASP A 401 -1.32 12.84 -17.00
C ASP A 401 -2.13 14.11 -16.73
N GLU A 402 -3.46 14.05 -16.83
CA GLU A 402 -4.34 15.19 -16.53
C GLU A 402 -4.36 15.52 -15.02
N LEU A 403 -4.32 14.49 -14.14
CA LEU A 403 -4.27 14.73 -12.70
C LEU A 403 -2.98 15.46 -12.31
N ILE A 404 -1.84 15.06 -12.82
CA ILE A 404 -0.57 15.74 -12.55
C ILE A 404 -0.56 17.17 -13.11
N LYS A 405 -1.14 17.42 -14.29
CA LYS A 405 -1.29 18.78 -14.81
C LYS A 405 -2.16 19.66 -13.89
N TYR A 406 -3.24 19.09 -13.36
CA TYR A 406 -4.08 19.77 -12.39
C TYR A 406 -3.32 20.10 -11.11
N ILE A 407 -2.55 19.13 -10.56
CA ILE A 407 -1.69 19.35 -9.37
C ILE A 407 -0.67 20.46 -9.63
N MET A 408 -0.03 20.47 -10.80
CA MET A 408 0.91 21.54 -11.16
C MET A 408 0.22 22.91 -11.27
N ALA A 409 -1.06 22.95 -11.63
CA ALA A 409 -1.83 24.19 -11.73
C ALA A 409 -2.26 24.71 -10.35
N ILE A 410 -2.63 23.84 -9.40
CA ILE A 410 -3.07 24.26 -8.05
C ILE A 410 -1.94 24.33 -7.03
N GLY A 411 -0.78 23.74 -7.31
CA GLY A 411 0.35 23.66 -6.41
C GLY A 411 1.00 25.02 -6.15
N SER A 412 1.26 25.35 -4.87
CA SER A 412 2.02 26.51 -4.48
C SER A 412 3.50 26.41 -4.90
N LYS A 413 4.27 27.50 -4.71
CA LYS A 413 5.73 27.51 -4.96
C LYS A 413 6.49 26.43 -4.14
N GLN A 414 5.89 25.93 -3.08
CA GLN A 414 6.49 24.91 -2.19
C GLN A 414 5.90 23.52 -2.41
N ALA A 415 5.04 23.33 -3.43
CA ALA A 415 4.41 22.04 -3.72
C ALA A 415 5.44 20.95 -3.92
N ASP A 416 5.17 19.79 -3.31
CA ASP A 416 6.07 18.64 -3.31
C ASP A 416 6.05 17.84 -4.60
N ASN A 417 6.92 16.85 -4.69
CA ASN A 417 6.88 15.84 -5.72
C ASN A 417 5.49 15.18 -5.72
N ALA A 418 4.99 14.87 -6.90
CA ALA A 418 3.66 14.30 -7.03
C ALA A 418 3.69 13.10 -7.96
N THR A 419 3.25 11.98 -7.44
CA THR A 419 3.17 10.72 -8.20
C THR A 419 1.78 10.11 -8.04
N CYS A 420 1.19 9.68 -9.15
CA CYS A 420 -0.05 8.93 -9.15
C CYS A 420 0.05 7.66 -9.99
N VAL A 421 -0.70 6.65 -9.58
CA VAL A 421 -0.94 5.42 -10.33
C VAL A 421 -2.45 5.18 -10.35
N VAL A 422 -3.01 4.89 -11.53
CA VAL A 422 -4.42 4.48 -11.68
C VAL A 422 -4.46 3.08 -12.26
N LEU A 423 -5.01 2.14 -11.50
CA LEU A 423 -5.23 0.76 -11.91
C LEU A 423 -6.71 0.56 -12.22
N ARG A 424 -7.01 0.30 -13.50
CA ARG A 424 -8.35 -0.04 -13.95
C ARG A 424 -8.75 -1.43 -13.45
N LEU A 425 -9.96 -1.55 -12.91
CA LEU A 425 -10.61 -2.82 -12.60
C LEU A 425 -11.70 -3.13 -13.62
N SER A 426 -12.37 -4.26 -13.45
CA SER A 426 -13.36 -4.79 -14.41
C SER A 426 -14.54 -3.85 -14.64
N ASN A 427 -14.93 -3.06 -13.64
CA ASN A 427 -16.10 -2.19 -13.69
C ASN A 427 -15.77 -0.74 -14.11
N TRP A 428 -14.62 -0.49 -14.69
CA TRP A 428 -14.19 0.82 -15.19
C TRP A 428 -15.22 1.47 -16.12
N GLY A 429 -15.64 2.69 -15.77
CA GLY A 429 -16.60 3.47 -16.54
C GLY A 429 -18.07 3.20 -16.21
N ASN A 430 -18.37 2.31 -15.27
CA ASN A 430 -19.73 1.97 -14.86
C ASN A 430 -20.13 2.62 -13.52
N TRP A 431 -19.62 3.80 -13.24
CA TRP A 431 -20.03 4.64 -12.10
C TRP A 431 -21.08 5.66 -12.52
N PRO A 432 -21.85 6.26 -11.57
CA PRO A 432 -22.80 7.33 -11.85
C PRO A 432 -22.11 8.58 -12.42
N LEU A 433 -22.82 9.30 -13.30
CA LEU A 433 -22.37 10.58 -13.87
C LEU A 433 -22.49 11.73 -12.86
N ILE A 434 -21.95 11.55 -11.66
CA ILE A 434 -22.01 12.53 -10.57
C ILE A 434 -20.60 13.03 -10.30
N ASP A 435 -20.42 14.34 -10.31
CA ASP A 435 -19.20 15.01 -9.85
C ASP A 435 -19.52 15.77 -8.57
N ARG A 436 -19.11 15.23 -7.42
CA ARG A 436 -19.43 15.77 -6.09
C ARG A 436 -18.55 16.94 -5.70
N THR A 437 -17.37 17.04 -6.30
CA THR A 437 -16.32 17.97 -5.92
C THR A 437 -15.86 18.89 -7.04
N GLY A 438 -16.59 18.92 -8.16
CA GLY A 438 -16.22 19.71 -9.34
C GLY A 438 -16.04 21.19 -9.02
N LYS A 439 -17.00 21.78 -8.28
CA LYS A 439 -16.92 23.18 -7.85
C LYS A 439 -15.69 23.47 -6.98
N THR A 440 -15.41 22.62 -6.01
CA THR A 440 -14.23 22.78 -5.11
C THR A 440 -12.93 22.73 -5.92
N ARG A 441 -12.85 21.83 -6.90
CA ARG A 441 -11.65 21.73 -7.75
C ARG A 441 -11.49 22.94 -8.67
N GLU A 442 -12.60 23.48 -9.16
CA GLU A 442 -12.60 24.72 -9.95
C GLU A 442 -12.17 25.93 -9.10
N GLU A 443 -12.70 26.07 -7.90
CA GLU A 443 -12.30 27.13 -6.96
C GLU A 443 -10.79 27.11 -6.66
N LYS A 444 -10.18 25.95 -6.51
CA LYS A 444 -8.74 25.81 -6.29
C LYS A 444 -7.90 26.31 -7.47
N LEU A 445 -8.38 26.20 -8.70
CA LEU A 445 -7.70 26.76 -9.88
C LEU A 445 -7.70 28.29 -9.84
N TYR A 446 -8.84 28.91 -9.51
CA TYR A 446 -8.94 30.36 -9.44
C TYR A 446 -8.14 30.98 -8.30
N MET A 447 -8.15 30.35 -7.09
CA MET A 447 -7.38 30.87 -5.95
C MET A 447 -5.88 30.96 -6.22
N ASN A 448 -5.33 30.05 -7.03
CA ASN A 448 -3.92 30.09 -7.37
C ASN A 448 -3.57 31.13 -8.45
N ASP A 449 -4.50 31.50 -9.31
CA ASP A 449 -4.26 32.56 -10.29
C ASP A 449 -4.16 33.93 -9.62
N GLU A 450 -4.95 34.20 -8.57
CA GLU A 450 -4.87 35.43 -7.78
C GLU A 450 -3.57 35.56 -6.95
N MET A 451 -2.93 34.45 -6.60
CA MET A 451 -1.64 34.47 -5.92
C MET A 451 -0.42 34.56 -6.86
N ARG A 452 -0.64 34.55 -8.16
CA ARG A 452 0.43 34.65 -9.18
C ARG A 452 0.70 36.09 -9.62
N GLU A 453 -0.19 37.03 -9.34
CA GLU A 453 0.02 38.47 -9.50
C GLU A 453 0.68 39.04 -8.20
#